data_1f5c01cf1cbebbcd2ca44067e26a8311
#
_entry.id   1f5c01cf1cbebbcd2ca44067e26a8311
#
_cell.length_a   1.000
_cell.length_b   1.000
_cell.length_c   1.000
_cell.angle_alpha   90.00
_cell.angle_beta   90.00
_cell.angle_gamma   90.00
#
_symmetry.space_group_name_H-M   'P 1'
#
loop_
_entity.id
_entity.type
_entity.pdbx_description
1 polymer ?
#
loop_
_entity_poly.entity_id
_entity_poly.type
_entity_poly.pdbx_seq_one_letter_code
_entity_poly.pdbx_strand_id
1 'polypeptide(L)'
;MSLINNFYSALADNSDLEQFAAKDMKLHVSYPINDINGLDEVNSHYWQLLSKSMANIERKAFIEFQSEYEGKDWIAATGYFVGRFESSLLGIPATGKTLYLRFTELVQLEDNKITDYYIILDFLDVMNQAGVNPLRKSLGHDGLIMPPSTMDGLHIQESSPEQANDSENLVMEMLEELGRFDGKSLESMNLGGFWDPDFMWYGPAGIGTTRGIDGFRKHHQGPFVFSFPDRVVDHKATIIKKGNYVSTGGWPHMHGSHLVGGWLGLPPSGKELELRVMDIWRREGSLLKENWVGIDIIHMCKQMGLDVFEMMKLTYNL
;
A
#
# COMPACT_ATOMS: atom_id res chain seq x y z
N MET A 1 -3.84 23.35 -0.41
CA MET A 1 -3.09 22.22 0.20
C MET A 1 -4.15 21.22 0.64
N SER A 2 -3.93 19.91 0.50
CA SER A 2 -4.96 18.94 0.89
C SER A 2 -5.13 18.88 2.42
N LEU A 3 -6.26 18.31 2.88
CA LEU A 3 -6.53 18.11 4.30
C LEU A 3 -5.40 17.32 4.97
N ILE A 4 -4.97 16.24 4.32
CA ILE A 4 -3.90 15.37 4.87
C ILE A 4 -2.57 16.13 4.95
N ASN A 5 -2.21 16.91 3.93
CA ASN A 5 -0.99 17.72 4.00
C ASN A 5 -1.04 18.78 5.10
N ASN A 6 -2.23 19.39 5.35
CA ASN A 6 -2.40 20.33 6.44
C ASN A 6 -2.25 19.63 7.81
N PHE A 7 -2.81 18.41 7.95
CA PHE A 7 -2.65 17.59 9.15
C PHE A 7 -1.18 17.30 9.44
N TYR A 8 -0.38 16.87 8.44
CA TYR A 8 1.06 16.63 8.61
C TYR A 8 1.86 17.91 8.87
N SER A 9 1.47 19.04 8.28
CA SER A 9 2.07 20.33 8.61
C SER A 9 1.81 20.70 10.07
N ALA A 10 0.60 20.49 10.56
CA ALA A 10 0.26 20.75 11.95
C ALA A 10 1.02 19.84 12.93
N LEU A 11 1.23 18.55 12.57
CA LEU A 11 2.09 17.63 13.31
C LEU A 11 3.56 18.13 13.36
N ALA A 12 4.08 18.63 12.24
CA ALA A 12 5.45 19.12 12.14
C ALA A 12 5.65 20.41 12.95
N ASP A 13 4.69 21.32 12.92
CA ASP A 13 4.71 22.61 13.60
C ASP A 13 4.24 22.55 15.06
N ASN A 14 3.82 21.36 15.51
CA ASN A 14 3.22 21.14 16.83
C ASN A 14 2.03 22.09 17.11
N SER A 15 1.21 22.32 16.08
CA SER A 15 0.01 23.16 16.13
C SER A 15 -1.25 22.34 16.43
N ASP A 16 -2.39 23.01 16.57
CA ASP A 16 -3.67 22.39 16.92
C ASP A 16 -4.13 21.40 15.84
N LEU A 17 -4.12 20.12 16.17
CA LEU A 17 -4.49 19.00 15.30
C LEU A 17 -6.02 18.82 15.23
N GLU A 18 -6.78 19.31 16.22
CA GLU A 18 -8.24 19.14 16.25
C GLU A 18 -8.97 19.91 15.14
N GLN A 19 -8.24 20.79 14.43
CA GLN A 19 -8.75 21.43 13.21
C GLN A 19 -8.87 20.45 12.03
N PHE A 20 -8.08 19.37 12.00
CA PHE A 20 -7.96 18.45 10.87
C PHE A 20 -8.43 17.04 11.20
N ALA A 21 -8.44 16.64 12.46
CA ALA A 21 -8.77 15.29 12.86
C ALA A 21 -9.62 15.29 14.16
N ALA A 22 -10.41 14.24 14.32
CA ALA A 22 -11.16 14.00 15.56
C ALA A 22 -10.19 13.68 16.69
N LYS A 23 -10.50 14.10 17.92
CA LYS A 23 -9.66 13.89 19.09
C LYS A 23 -9.41 12.38 19.36
N ASP A 24 -10.42 11.58 19.10
CA ASP A 24 -10.45 10.13 19.26
C ASP A 24 -10.19 9.37 17.96
N MET A 25 -9.58 10.05 16.96
CA MET A 25 -9.23 9.39 15.69
C MET A 25 -8.47 8.09 15.91
N LYS A 26 -8.66 7.17 14.97
CA LYS A 26 -7.91 5.92 14.92
C LYS A 26 -6.92 5.95 13.77
N LEU A 27 -5.70 5.54 14.04
CA LEU A 27 -4.65 5.39 13.04
C LEU A 27 -4.21 3.93 12.99
N HIS A 28 -4.39 3.31 11.83
CA HIS A 28 -4.02 1.94 11.53
C HIS A 28 -2.78 1.94 10.65
N VAL A 29 -1.64 1.58 11.21
CA VAL A 29 -0.33 1.59 10.53
C VAL A 29 0.13 0.16 10.29
N SER A 30 0.89 -0.05 9.22
CA SER A 30 1.57 -1.32 8.97
C SER A 30 2.41 -1.76 10.16
N TYR A 31 2.62 -3.10 10.28
CA TYR A 31 3.45 -3.69 11.33
C TYR A 31 4.90 -3.11 11.27
N PRO A 32 5.54 -2.80 12.41
CA PRO A 32 5.19 -3.19 13.78
C PRO A 32 4.39 -2.15 14.58
N ILE A 33 4.00 -1.03 14.00
CA ILE A 33 3.33 0.06 14.71
C ILE A 33 1.89 -0.34 15.08
N ASN A 34 1.12 -0.87 14.10
CA ASN A 34 -0.29 -1.28 14.25
C ASN A 34 -1.22 -0.12 14.68
N ASP A 35 -2.20 -0.42 15.53
CA ASP A 35 -3.29 0.49 15.84
C ASP A 35 -2.91 1.50 16.94
N ILE A 36 -3.22 2.76 16.70
CA ILE A 36 -3.03 3.89 17.61
C ILE A 36 -4.36 4.63 17.74
N ASN A 37 -4.75 5.00 18.96
CA ASN A 37 -6.01 5.70 19.22
C ASN A 37 -5.77 7.07 19.85
N GLY A 38 -6.35 8.10 19.27
CA GLY A 38 -6.29 9.48 19.76
C GLY A 38 -5.09 10.28 19.26
N LEU A 39 -5.28 11.58 19.10
CA LEU A 39 -4.32 12.51 18.50
C LEU A 39 -2.97 12.56 19.23
N ASP A 40 -2.98 12.53 20.56
CA ASP A 40 -1.74 12.60 21.36
C ASP A 40 -0.86 11.38 21.11
N GLU A 41 -1.48 10.20 21.03
CA GLU A 41 -0.79 8.94 20.74
C GLU A 41 -0.30 8.90 19.28
N VAL A 42 -1.07 9.43 18.33
CA VAL A 42 -0.65 9.59 16.93
C VAL A 42 0.59 10.46 16.84
N ASN A 43 0.62 11.58 17.56
CA ASN A 43 1.81 12.44 17.58
C ASN A 43 3.01 11.70 18.21
N SER A 44 2.85 11.11 19.41
CA SER A 44 3.94 10.56 20.19
C SER A 44 4.49 9.22 19.64
N HIS A 45 3.63 8.31 19.15
CA HIS A 45 4.02 6.96 18.74
C HIS A 45 4.19 6.78 17.23
N TYR A 46 3.58 7.66 16.42
CA TYR A 46 3.71 7.59 14.97
C TYR A 46 4.56 8.72 14.41
N TRP A 47 4.11 10.00 14.58
CA TRP A 47 4.79 11.12 13.96
C TRP A 47 6.19 11.35 14.50
N GLN A 48 6.36 11.32 15.82
CA GLN A 48 7.68 11.49 16.43
C GLN A 48 8.66 10.37 16.06
N LEU A 49 8.17 9.14 15.82
CA LEU A 49 9.01 8.06 15.33
C LEU A 49 9.59 8.39 13.94
N LEU A 50 8.75 8.86 13.02
CA LEU A 50 9.18 9.21 11.66
C LEU A 50 10.04 10.48 11.66
N SER A 51 9.60 11.55 12.30
CA SER A 51 10.27 12.85 12.27
C SER A 51 11.63 12.85 12.98
N LYS A 52 11.82 12.05 14.04
CA LYS A 52 13.11 11.85 14.67
C LYS A 52 14.09 11.05 13.81
N SER A 53 13.59 10.17 12.97
CA SER A 53 14.41 9.34 12.08
C SER A 53 14.75 10.05 10.77
N MET A 54 13.85 10.90 10.28
CA MET A 54 13.94 11.57 8.98
C MET A 54 13.94 13.09 9.16
N ALA A 55 15.12 13.71 9.13
CA ALA A 55 15.22 15.17 9.19
C ALA A 55 14.59 15.83 7.95
N ASN A 56 13.87 16.94 8.16
CA ASN A 56 13.12 17.66 7.12
C ASN A 56 12.14 16.74 6.37
N ILE A 57 11.43 15.90 7.10
CA ILE A 57 10.43 15.00 6.53
C ILE A 57 9.28 15.79 5.87
N GLU A 58 8.95 15.42 4.63
CA GLU A 58 7.82 15.96 3.87
C GLU A 58 6.98 14.82 3.33
N ARG A 59 5.65 14.94 3.40
CA ARG A 59 4.73 14.06 2.70
C ARG A 59 4.56 14.53 1.25
N LYS A 60 4.89 13.67 0.29
CA LYS A 60 4.79 13.93 -1.16
C LYS A 60 3.89 12.87 -1.80
N ALA A 61 2.58 13.10 -1.79
CA ALA A 61 1.66 12.31 -2.58
C ALA A 61 1.86 12.62 -4.08
N PHE A 62 1.70 11.62 -4.94
CA PHE A 62 1.63 11.79 -6.38
C PHE A 62 0.30 11.31 -6.96
N ILE A 63 -0.52 10.60 -6.16
CA ILE A 63 -1.95 10.38 -6.39
C ILE A 63 -2.66 10.72 -5.09
N GLU A 64 -3.73 11.52 -5.18
CA GLU A 64 -4.61 11.81 -4.05
C GLU A 64 -5.99 12.22 -4.59
N PHE A 65 -7.04 11.55 -4.15
CA PHE A 65 -8.41 11.90 -4.51
C PHE A 65 -9.39 11.54 -3.41
N GLN A 66 -10.49 12.29 -3.37
CA GLN A 66 -11.59 12.09 -2.42
C GLN A 66 -12.83 11.63 -3.17
N SER A 67 -13.57 10.70 -2.56
CA SER A 67 -14.87 10.23 -3.01
C SER A 67 -15.68 9.71 -1.83
N GLU A 68 -16.99 9.57 -2.04
CA GLU A 68 -17.90 8.96 -1.07
C GLU A 68 -17.93 7.43 -1.24
N TYR A 69 -17.97 6.72 -0.11
CA TYR A 69 -18.25 5.29 -0.05
C TYR A 69 -19.10 4.99 1.19
N GLU A 70 -20.26 4.32 0.98
CA GLU A 70 -21.23 3.96 2.03
C GLU A 70 -21.65 5.16 2.92
N GLY A 71 -21.88 6.32 2.28
CA GLY A 71 -22.34 7.53 2.97
C GLY A 71 -21.26 8.26 3.78
N LYS A 72 -20.00 7.91 3.61
CA LYS A 72 -18.83 8.55 4.25
C LYS A 72 -17.86 9.07 3.22
N ASP A 73 -17.23 10.18 3.53
CA ASP A 73 -16.15 10.73 2.72
C ASP A 73 -14.84 9.98 2.99
N TRP A 74 -14.14 9.64 1.91
CA TRP A 74 -12.84 8.96 1.97
C TRP A 74 -11.82 9.63 1.06
N ILE A 75 -10.57 9.62 1.49
CA ILE A 75 -9.43 10.01 0.65
C ILE A 75 -8.55 8.78 0.43
N ALA A 76 -8.17 8.52 -0.83
CA ALA A 76 -7.10 7.58 -1.16
C ALA A 76 -5.88 8.34 -1.64
N ALA A 77 -4.70 7.94 -1.19
CA ALA A 77 -3.47 8.50 -1.72
C ALA A 77 -2.32 7.50 -1.70
N THR A 78 -1.32 7.76 -2.54
CA THR A 78 -0.01 7.08 -2.50
C THR A 78 1.10 8.06 -2.86
N GLY A 79 2.27 7.81 -2.31
CA GLY A 79 3.43 8.69 -2.46
C GLY A 79 4.57 8.28 -1.57
N TYR A 80 5.35 9.28 -1.15
CA TYR A 80 6.49 9.10 -0.27
C TYR A 80 6.51 10.13 0.86
N PHE A 81 6.90 9.68 2.06
CA PHE A 81 7.56 10.56 2.99
C PHE A 81 9.03 10.66 2.57
N VAL A 82 9.52 11.88 2.39
CA VAL A 82 10.88 12.15 1.93
C VAL A 82 11.61 12.97 2.98
N GLY A 83 12.78 12.53 3.40
CA GLY A 83 13.60 13.23 4.37
C GLY A 83 15.03 12.69 4.38
N ARG A 84 15.92 13.29 5.17
CA ARG A 84 17.27 12.76 5.36
C ARG A 84 17.29 11.75 6.50
N PHE A 85 17.70 10.52 6.25
CA PHE A 85 17.71 9.42 7.21
C PHE A 85 18.87 9.56 8.19
N GLU A 86 18.64 10.25 9.32
CA GLU A 86 19.68 10.64 10.27
C GLU A 86 19.73 9.79 11.54
N SER A 87 18.61 9.20 11.92
CA SER A 87 18.55 8.32 13.10
C SER A 87 17.86 7.01 12.75
N SER A 88 18.15 5.96 13.50
CA SER A 88 17.56 4.63 13.29
C SER A 88 16.03 4.67 13.28
N LEU A 89 15.39 4.00 12.32
CA LEU A 89 13.95 3.83 12.23
C LEU A 89 13.61 2.36 12.53
N LEU A 90 12.94 2.09 13.65
CA LEU A 90 12.58 0.72 14.07
C LEU A 90 13.78 -0.26 14.10
N GLY A 91 14.97 0.24 14.41
CA GLY A 91 16.21 -0.54 14.38
C GLY A 91 16.89 -0.63 13.02
N ILE A 92 16.28 -0.12 11.94
CA ILE A 92 16.91 0.00 10.62
C ILE A 92 17.97 1.11 10.72
N PRO A 93 19.25 0.85 10.39
CA PRO A 93 20.33 1.82 10.57
C PRO A 93 20.18 3.02 9.63
N ALA A 94 20.45 4.22 10.15
CA ALA A 94 20.46 5.45 9.37
C ALA A 94 21.59 5.45 8.34
N THR A 95 21.32 6.00 7.16
CA THR A 95 22.29 6.08 6.07
C THR A 95 22.90 7.48 5.89
N GLY A 96 22.31 8.51 6.49
CA GLY A 96 22.64 9.92 6.24
C GLY A 96 22.19 10.43 4.87
N LYS A 97 21.57 9.56 4.04
CA LYS A 97 21.09 9.88 2.69
C LYS A 97 19.63 10.27 2.70
N THR A 98 19.12 10.74 1.56
CA THR A 98 17.66 10.88 1.36
C THR A 98 17.00 9.52 1.47
N LEU A 99 15.95 9.45 2.29
CA LEU A 99 15.07 8.28 2.40
C LEU A 99 13.75 8.58 1.71
N TYR A 100 13.26 7.62 0.95
CA TYR A 100 11.94 7.61 0.33
C TYR A 100 11.10 6.52 0.99
N LEU A 101 10.37 6.85 2.06
CA LEU A 101 9.46 5.92 2.72
C LEU A 101 8.13 5.93 1.99
N ARG A 102 7.86 4.89 1.20
CA ARG A 102 6.60 4.75 0.46
C ARG A 102 5.42 4.61 1.39
N PHE A 103 4.31 5.26 1.05
CA PHE A 103 3.01 5.06 1.69
C PHE A 103 1.92 4.77 0.68
N THR A 104 0.90 4.04 1.12
CA THR A 104 -0.44 3.95 0.51
C THR A 104 -1.44 4.09 1.63
N GLU A 105 -2.45 4.94 1.46
CA GLU A 105 -3.35 5.31 2.54
C GLU A 105 -4.81 5.44 2.10
N LEU A 106 -5.71 5.11 3.02
CA LEU A 106 -7.14 5.33 2.97
C LEU A 106 -7.56 6.07 4.23
N VAL A 107 -8.23 7.20 4.07
CA VAL A 107 -8.57 8.09 5.18
C VAL A 107 -10.05 8.38 5.16
N GLN A 108 -10.76 7.99 6.22
CA GLN A 108 -12.17 8.29 6.41
C GLN A 108 -12.33 9.66 7.07
N LEU A 109 -13.30 10.41 6.57
CA LEU A 109 -13.66 11.73 7.09
C LEU A 109 -15.09 11.74 7.63
N GLU A 110 -15.28 12.50 8.71
CA GLU A 110 -16.58 12.89 9.22
C GLU A 110 -16.52 14.39 9.58
N ASP A 111 -17.50 15.16 9.12
CA ASP A 111 -17.51 16.62 9.30
C ASP A 111 -16.19 17.30 8.88
N ASN A 112 -15.60 16.85 7.78
CA ASN A 112 -14.32 17.35 7.26
C ASN A 112 -13.12 17.11 8.20
N LYS A 113 -13.21 16.16 9.12
CA LYS A 113 -12.12 15.75 10.01
C LYS A 113 -11.78 14.28 9.81
N ILE A 114 -10.52 13.95 9.97
CA ILE A 114 -10.04 12.57 9.93
C ILE A 114 -10.57 11.83 11.16
N THR A 115 -11.28 10.72 10.96
CA THR A 115 -11.78 9.84 12.02
C THR A 115 -11.05 8.51 12.04
N ASP A 116 -10.83 7.89 10.86
CA ASP A 116 -10.11 6.65 10.71
C ASP A 116 -9.07 6.80 9.60
N TYR A 117 -7.84 6.45 9.89
CA TYR A 117 -6.71 6.60 8.98
C TYR A 117 -5.96 5.29 8.87
N TYR A 118 -5.97 4.69 7.69
CA TYR A 118 -5.27 3.46 7.37
C TYR A 118 -4.07 3.81 6.49
N ILE A 119 -2.87 3.38 6.89
CA ILE A 119 -1.64 3.64 6.15
C ILE A 119 -0.72 2.43 6.14
N ILE A 120 -0.32 2.02 4.96
CA ILE A 120 0.75 1.03 4.75
C ILE A 120 2.04 1.78 4.44
N LEU A 121 3.04 1.61 5.29
CA LEU A 121 4.41 2.09 5.11
C LEU A 121 5.30 0.94 4.68
N ASP A 122 6.05 1.10 3.59
CA ASP A 122 6.94 0.05 3.07
C ASP A 122 8.29 0.07 3.82
N PHE A 123 8.30 -0.43 5.05
CA PHE A 123 9.53 -0.56 5.86
C PHE A 123 10.52 -1.56 5.26
N LEU A 124 10.06 -2.51 4.45
CA LEU A 124 10.97 -3.43 3.77
C LEU A 124 11.78 -2.70 2.70
N ASP A 125 11.19 -1.69 2.03
CA ASP A 125 11.93 -0.82 1.12
C ASP A 125 12.92 0.08 1.87
N VAL A 126 12.62 0.53 3.09
CA VAL A 126 13.59 1.22 3.94
C VAL A 126 14.81 0.32 4.23
N MET A 127 14.58 -0.97 4.51
CA MET A 127 15.67 -1.94 4.67
C MET A 127 16.48 -2.12 3.38
N ASN A 128 15.83 -2.11 2.20
CA ASN A 128 16.52 -2.12 0.90
C ASN A 128 17.41 -0.89 0.73
N GLN A 129 16.88 0.32 1.00
CA GLN A 129 17.63 1.58 0.87
C GLN A 129 18.80 1.66 1.87
N ALA A 130 18.66 1.04 3.05
CA ALA A 130 19.73 0.93 4.04
C ALA A 130 20.72 -0.23 3.75
N GLY A 131 20.43 -1.11 2.80
CA GLY A 131 21.26 -2.27 2.46
C GLY A 131 21.20 -3.41 3.48
N VAL A 132 20.13 -3.50 4.27
CA VAL A 132 19.97 -4.46 5.38
C VAL A 132 18.69 -5.30 5.28
N ASN A 133 18.13 -5.49 4.07
CA ASN A 133 16.98 -6.36 3.88
C ASN A 133 17.37 -7.82 4.07
N PRO A 134 16.78 -8.56 5.04
CA PRO A 134 17.12 -9.95 5.32
C PRO A 134 16.42 -10.96 4.38
N LEU A 135 15.41 -10.51 3.62
CA LEU A 135 14.70 -11.35 2.67
C LEU A 135 15.46 -11.44 1.34
N ARG A 136 15.09 -12.41 0.52
CA ARG A 136 15.62 -12.48 -0.85
C ARG A 136 15.28 -11.20 -1.63
N LYS A 137 16.05 -10.89 -2.64
CA LYS A 137 15.75 -9.82 -3.59
C LYS A 137 14.38 -10.05 -4.23
N SER A 138 13.65 -8.97 -4.47
CA SER A 138 12.38 -8.99 -5.21
C SER A 138 12.55 -9.67 -6.58
N LEU A 139 11.52 -10.34 -7.04
CA LEU A 139 11.50 -10.89 -8.40
C LEU A 139 11.25 -9.80 -9.44
N GLY A 140 10.42 -8.81 -9.09
CA GLY A 140 10.23 -7.58 -9.83
C GLY A 140 11.35 -6.58 -9.58
N HIS A 141 11.22 -5.37 -10.12
CA HIS A 141 12.19 -4.30 -9.94
C HIS A 141 11.95 -3.55 -8.63
N ASP A 142 12.98 -3.50 -7.77
CA ASP A 142 13.00 -2.62 -6.60
C ASP A 142 13.45 -1.21 -7.02
N GLY A 143 12.88 -0.19 -6.43
CA GLY A 143 13.24 1.20 -6.67
C GLY A 143 12.06 2.15 -6.51
N LEU A 144 12.28 3.41 -6.88
CA LEU A 144 11.25 4.43 -6.80
C LEU A 144 10.07 4.09 -7.72
N ILE A 145 8.87 4.20 -7.17
CA ILE A 145 7.62 4.04 -7.89
C ILE A 145 7.25 5.35 -8.57
N MET A 146 6.86 5.25 -9.83
CA MET A 146 6.55 6.41 -10.64
C MET A 146 5.13 6.92 -10.38
N PRO A 147 4.91 8.24 -10.50
CA PRO A 147 3.56 8.79 -10.61
C PRO A 147 2.86 8.27 -11.87
N PRO A 148 1.53 8.51 -12.00
CA PRO A 148 0.80 8.15 -13.21
C PRO A 148 1.47 8.67 -14.47
N SER A 149 1.48 7.89 -15.54
CA SER A 149 2.04 8.31 -16.82
C SER A 149 1.37 9.55 -17.40
N THR A 150 0.13 9.82 -17.00
CA THR A 150 -0.65 11.02 -17.34
C THR A 150 -0.32 12.23 -16.47
N MET A 151 0.44 12.05 -15.37
CA MET A 151 0.82 13.10 -14.42
C MET A 151 -0.36 13.88 -13.80
N ASP A 152 -1.56 13.29 -13.78
CA ASP A 152 -2.80 13.92 -13.32
C ASP A 152 -3.27 13.47 -11.92
N GLY A 153 -2.52 12.61 -11.24
CA GLY A 153 -2.92 11.97 -9.99
C GLY A 153 -3.29 12.92 -8.83
N LEU A 154 -2.85 14.20 -8.88
CA LEU A 154 -3.24 15.25 -7.92
C LEU A 154 -4.31 16.20 -8.47
N HIS A 155 -4.68 16.07 -9.74
CA HIS A 155 -5.60 16.95 -10.44
C HIS A 155 -6.55 16.15 -11.34
N ILE A 156 -7.09 15.05 -10.80
CA ILE A 156 -7.97 14.15 -11.54
C ILE A 156 -9.23 14.91 -11.94
N GLN A 157 -9.47 14.97 -13.26
CA GLN A 157 -10.66 15.55 -13.84
C GLN A 157 -11.56 14.46 -14.41
N GLU A 158 -12.86 14.66 -14.28
CA GLU A 158 -13.86 13.78 -14.86
C GLU A 158 -14.40 14.37 -16.14
N SER A 159 -14.41 13.57 -17.21
CA SER A 159 -14.95 13.96 -18.49
C SER A 159 -16.47 13.78 -18.58
N SER A 160 -17.04 12.92 -17.74
CA SER A 160 -18.48 12.71 -17.60
C SER A 160 -18.81 12.14 -16.20
N PRO A 161 -20.07 12.24 -15.73
CA PRO A 161 -20.49 11.64 -14.47
C PRO A 161 -20.37 10.12 -14.44
N GLU A 162 -20.41 9.46 -15.61
CA GLU A 162 -20.35 8.00 -15.73
C GLU A 162 -18.91 7.46 -15.65
N GLN A 163 -17.92 8.28 -15.95
CA GLN A 163 -16.52 7.86 -16.07
C GLN A 163 -15.98 7.12 -14.85
N ALA A 164 -16.28 7.62 -13.65
CA ALA A 164 -15.87 6.99 -12.41
C ALA A 164 -16.57 5.64 -12.19
N ASN A 165 -17.86 5.54 -12.55
CA ASN A 165 -18.62 4.28 -12.48
C ASN A 165 -18.07 3.23 -13.45
N ASP A 166 -17.73 3.64 -14.68
CA ASP A 166 -17.11 2.73 -15.67
C ASP A 166 -15.76 2.20 -15.16
N SER A 167 -14.99 3.06 -14.48
CA SER A 167 -13.71 2.67 -13.91
C SER A 167 -13.87 1.70 -12.75
N GLU A 168 -14.84 1.93 -11.86
CA GLU A 168 -15.19 1.02 -10.77
C GLU A 168 -15.67 -0.33 -11.30
N ASN A 169 -16.61 -0.34 -12.25
CA ASN A 169 -17.15 -1.56 -12.84
C ASN A 169 -16.01 -2.42 -13.43
N LEU A 170 -15.10 -1.80 -14.19
CA LEU A 170 -13.95 -2.49 -14.77
C LEU A 170 -13.06 -3.13 -13.68
N VAL A 171 -12.78 -2.41 -12.59
CA VAL A 171 -11.99 -2.95 -11.47
C VAL A 171 -12.73 -4.07 -10.77
N MET A 172 -14.03 -3.92 -10.50
CA MET A 172 -14.81 -4.95 -9.81
C MET A 172 -14.94 -6.23 -10.63
N GLU A 173 -15.22 -6.13 -11.92
CA GLU A 173 -15.27 -7.28 -12.84
C GLU A 173 -13.89 -7.98 -12.91
N MET A 174 -12.82 -7.22 -12.96
CA MET A 174 -11.45 -7.77 -12.94
C MET A 174 -11.15 -8.50 -11.63
N LEU A 175 -11.51 -7.93 -10.47
CA LEU A 175 -11.32 -8.57 -9.17
C LEU A 175 -12.13 -9.87 -9.04
N GLU A 176 -13.35 -9.93 -9.60
CA GLU A 176 -14.14 -11.14 -9.67
C GLU A 176 -13.44 -12.22 -10.51
N GLU A 177 -12.90 -11.86 -11.68
CA GLU A 177 -12.13 -12.79 -12.54
C GLU A 177 -10.84 -13.28 -11.86
N LEU A 178 -10.14 -12.43 -11.09
CA LEU A 178 -8.99 -12.87 -10.28
C LEU A 178 -9.37 -13.91 -9.21
N GLY A 179 -10.62 -13.90 -8.75
CA GLY A 179 -11.18 -14.92 -7.85
C GLY A 179 -11.41 -16.28 -8.51
N ARG A 180 -11.44 -16.34 -9.85
CA ARG A 180 -11.75 -17.57 -10.62
C ARG A 180 -10.54 -18.48 -10.89
N PHE A 181 -9.47 -18.34 -10.12
CA PHE A 181 -8.31 -19.22 -10.27
C PHE A 181 -8.68 -20.70 -10.09
N ASP A 182 -8.43 -21.51 -11.11
CA ASP A 182 -8.80 -22.93 -11.15
C ASP A 182 -7.82 -23.88 -10.40
N GLY A 183 -6.80 -23.30 -9.75
CA GLY A 183 -5.75 -24.04 -9.05
C GLY A 183 -4.67 -24.61 -9.97
N LYS A 184 -4.73 -24.36 -11.27
CA LYS A 184 -3.82 -24.97 -12.27
C LYS A 184 -3.22 -23.95 -13.23
N SER A 185 -4.04 -23.11 -13.87
CA SER A 185 -3.59 -22.20 -14.91
C SER A 185 -3.87 -20.74 -14.56
N LEU A 186 -2.86 -19.87 -14.71
CA LEU A 186 -3.03 -18.42 -14.54
C LEU A 186 -3.94 -17.81 -15.62
N GLU A 187 -4.12 -18.48 -16.75
CA GLU A 187 -5.03 -18.08 -17.83
C GLU A 187 -6.49 -18.11 -17.39
N SER A 188 -6.85 -18.97 -16.41
CA SER A 188 -8.22 -19.06 -15.87
C SER A 188 -8.73 -17.72 -15.29
N MET A 189 -7.83 -16.80 -14.93
CA MET A 189 -8.13 -15.47 -14.39
C MET A 189 -8.30 -14.38 -15.43
N ASN A 190 -8.26 -14.70 -16.72
CA ASN A 190 -8.59 -13.83 -17.86
C ASN A 190 -8.02 -12.39 -17.82
N LEU A 191 -6.81 -12.16 -17.33
CA LEU A 191 -6.22 -10.83 -17.19
C LEU A 191 -6.24 -10.00 -18.49
N GLY A 192 -6.03 -10.65 -19.64
CA GLY A 192 -6.02 -9.99 -20.95
C GLY A 192 -7.35 -9.33 -21.35
N GLY A 193 -8.45 -9.66 -20.68
CA GLY A 193 -9.75 -9.00 -20.89
C GLY A 193 -9.86 -7.65 -20.19
N PHE A 194 -9.01 -7.39 -19.19
CA PHE A 194 -9.12 -6.21 -18.31
C PHE A 194 -7.88 -5.33 -18.31
N TRP A 195 -6.71 -5.87 -18.60
CA TRP A 195 -5.44 -5.21 -18.44
C TRP A 195 -4.79 -4.92 -19.78
N ASP A 196 -4.26 -3.71 -19.91
CA ASP A 196 -3.43 -3.35 -21.05
C ASP A 196 -2.22 -4.30 -21.14
N PRO A 197 -1.84 -4.78 -22.34
CA PRO A 197 -0.69 -5.67 -22.51
C PRO A 197 0.61 -5.15 -21.87
N ASP A 198 0.77 -3.82 -21.85
CA ASP A 198 1.95 -3.11 -21.33
C ASP A 198 1.71 -2.45 -19.96
N PHE A 199 0.67 -2.91 -19.21
CA PHE A 199 0.36 -2.29 -17.92
C PHE A 199 1.55 -2.32 -16.94
N MET A 200 1.54 -1.35 -16.00
CA MET A 200 2.51 -1.29 -14.91
C MET A 200 1.85 -1.69 -13.60
N TRP A 201 2.45 -2.65 -12.93
CA TRP A 201 2.10 -3.05 -11.57
C TRP A 201 3.20 -2.62 -10.62
N TYR A 202 2.94 -1.60 -9.81
CA TYR A 202 3.89 -1.03 -8.86
C TYR A 202 3.75 -1.70 -7.50
N GLY A 203 4.38 -2.84 -7.32
CA GLY A 203 4.36 -3.64 -6.09
C GLY A 203 5.28 -3.11 -4.99
N PRO A 204 5.07 -3.57 -3.73
CA PRO A 204 5.93 -3.25 -2.60
C PRO A 204 7.27 -4.00 -2.66
N ALA A 205 8.22 -3.58 -1.83
CA ALA A 205 9.47 -4.31 -1.62
C ALA A 205 9.22 -5.77 -1.21
N GLY A 206 10.10 -6.67 -1.62
CA GLY A 206 9.95 -8.13 -1.51
C GLY A 206 9.27 -8.76 -2.73
N ILE A 207 8.38 -8.02 -3.43
CA ILE A 207 7.78 -8.43 -4.71
C ILE A 207 8.36 -7.63 -5.85
N GLY A 208 8.36 -6.29 -5.74
CA GLY A 208 8.88 -5.35 -6.73
C GLY A 208 7.90 -5.02 -7.86
N THR A 209 8.24 -4.02 -8.65
CA THR A 209 7.46 -3.55 -9.80
C THR A 209 7.60 -4.50 -10.98
N THR A 210 6.49 -4.72 -11.71
CA THR A 210 6.44 -5.57 -12.91
C THR A 210 5.81 -4.84 -14.08
N ARG A 211 6.12 -5.27 -15.31
CA ARG A 211 5.54 -4.74 -16.53
C ARG A 211 4.93 -5.84 -17.38
N GLY A 212 3.74 -5.58 -17.90
CA GLY A 212 2.98 -6.49 -18.75
C GLY A 212 2.46 -7.73 -18.03
N ILE A 213 1.57 -8.46 -18.69
CA ILE A 213 0.92 -9.65 -18.12
C ILE A 213 1.95 -10.74 -17.78
N ASP A 214 2.91 -10.99 -18.67
CA ASP A 214 3.93 -12.02 -18.44
C ASP A 214 4.84 -11.68 -17.27
N GLY A 215 5.27 -10.42 -17.15
CA GLY A 215 6.07 -9.95 -16.02
C GLY A 215 5.31 -10.04 -14.69
N PHE A 216 4.05 -9.64 -14.68
CA PHE A 216 3.17 -9.74 -13.52
C PHE A 216 2.96 -11.20 -13.10
N ARG A 217 2.59 -12.08 -14.05
CA ARG A 217 2.40 -13.52 -13.79
C ARG A 217 3.65 -14.18 -13.23
N LYS A 218 4.80 -13.90 -13.82
CA LYS A 218 6.07 -14.52 -13.43
C LYS A 218 6.57 -14.05 -12.07
N HIS A 219 6.44 -12.77 -11.78
CA HIS A 219 7.10 -12.15 -10.63
C HIS A 219 6.19 -11.93 -9.42
N HIS A 220 4.88 -11.89 -9.63
CA HIS A 220 3.90 -11.69 -8.55
C HIS A 220 2.78 -12.72 -8.57
N GLN A 221 1.92 -12.73 -9.60
CA GLN A 221 0.68 -13.50 -9.58
C GLN A 221 0.92 -15.00 -9.35
N GLY A 222 1.79 -15.63 -10.14
CA GLY A 222 2.10 -17.05 -10.01
C GLY A 222 2.61 -17.42 -8.61
N PRO A 223 3.73 -16.80 -8.13
CA PRO A 223 4.22 -17.06 -6.79
C PRO A 223 3.17 -16.87 -5.70
N PHE A 224 2.29 -15.88 -5.84
CA PHE A 224 1.26 -15.58 -4.85
C PHE A 224 0.11 -16.57 -4.87
N VAL A 225 -0.56 -16.75 -6.02
CA VAL A 225 -1.79 -17.56 -6.07
C VAL A 225 -1.55 -19.05 -5.82
N PHE A 226 -0.37 -19.57 -6.19
CA PHE A 226 0.01 -20.95 -5.85
C PHE A 226 0.38 -21.11 -4.39
N SER A 227 0.94 -20.09 -3.75
CA SER A 227 1.27 -20.13 -2.32
C SER A 227 0.04 -20.00 -1.42
N PHE A 228 -1.01 -19.29 -1.89
CA PHE A 228 -2.28 -19.04 -1.20
C PHE A 228 -3.47 -19.53 -2.04
N PRO A 229 -3.64 -20.86 -2.23
CA PRO A 229 -4.63 -21.39 -3.16
C PRO A 229 -6.08 -21.22 -2.68
N ASP A 230 -6.28 -21.05 -1.38
CA ASP A 230 -7.58 -20.88 -0.71
C ASP A 230 -7.92 -19.42 -0.38
N ARG A 231 -7.15 -18.46 -0.94
CA ARG A 231 -7.35 -17.04 -0.66
C ARG A 231 -8.75 -16.55 -1.00
N VAL A 232 -9.31 -15.73 -0.14
CA VAL A 232 -10.61 -15.08 -0.29
C VAL A 232 -10.44 -13.56 -0.08
N VAL A 233 -11.06 -12.77 -0.94
CA VAL A 233 -11.15 -11.32 -0.78
C VAL A 233 -12.29 -10.99 0.17
N ASP A 234 -12.05 -10.12 1.14
CA ASP A 234 -13.09 -9.64 2.06
C ASP A 234 -13.99 -8.62 1.33
N HIS A 235 -15.29 -8.88 1.29
CA HIS A 235 -16.27 -8.01 0.65
C HIS A 235 -16.52 -6.68 1.40
N LYS A 236 -15.91 -6.49 2.57
CA LYS A 236 -15.96 -5.22 3.33
C LYS A 236 -14.87 -4.22 2.93
N ALA A 237 -14.15 -4.49 1.85
CA ALA A 237 -13.14 -3.57 1.35
C ALA A 237 -13.75 -2.21 0.98
N THR A 238 -13.03 -1.14 1.33
CA THR A 238 -13.37 0.21 0.90
C THR A 238 -13.14 0.36 -0.60
N ILE A 239 -14.12 0.93 -1.32
CA ILE A 239 -14.03 1.18 -2.76
C ILE A 239 -14.36 2.65 -2.99
N ILE A 240 -13.40 3.42 -3.47
CA ILE A 240 -13.60 4.83 -3.82
C ILE A 240 -13.08 5.10 -5.23
N LYS A 241 -13.72 6.04 -5.92
CA LYS A 241 -13.49 6.29 -7.34
C LYS A 241 -13.50 7.77 -7.69
N LYS A 242 -12.68 8.14 -8.67
CA LYS A 242 -12.71 9.48 -9.28
C LYS A 242 -12.15 9.42 -10.69
N GLY A 243 -12.94 9.82 -11.69
CA GLY A 243 -12.50 9.80 -13.09
C GLY A 243 -11.99 8.42 -13.52
N ASN A 244 -10.74 8.34 -13.93
CA ASN A 244 -10.09 7.09 -14.33
C ASN A 244 -9.46 6.30 -13.17
N TYR A 245 -9.59 6.76 -11.93
CA TYR A 245 -8.96 6.16 -10.77
C TYR A 245 -9.98 5.47 -9.88
N VAL A 246 -9.58 4.30 -9.38
CA VAL A 246 -10.31 3.55 -8.35
C VAL A 246 -9.32 3.13 -7.28
N SER A 247 -9.69 3.25 -6.02
CA SER A 247 -8.92 2.67 -4.92
C SER A 247 -9.74 1.60 -4.23
N THR A 248 -9.11 0.47 -3.96
CA THR A 248 -9.67 -0.62 -3.16
C THR A 248 -8.74 -0.93 -2.00
N GLY A 249 -9.28 -1.32 -0.86
CA GLY A 249 -8.43 -1.68 0.27
C GLY A 249 -9.23 -2.19 1.45
N GLY A 250 -8.56 -2.84 2.38
CA GLY A 250 -9.17 -3.37 3.58
C GLY A 250 -8.14 -3.73 4.66
N TRP A 251 -8.63 -3.87 5.89
CA TRP A 251 -7.84 -4.10 7.07
C TRP A 251 -8.48 -5.18 7.96
N PRO A 252 -8.41 -6.47 7.53
CA PRO A 252 -7.77 -7.01 6.33
C PRO A 252 -8.55 -6.76 5.04
N HIS A 253 -7.87 -6.91 3.90
CA HIS A 253 -8.46 -6.91 2.56
C HIS A 253 -8.78 -8.33 2.06
N MET A 254 -7.94 -9.27 2.43
CA MET A 254 -8.13 -10.70 2.12
C MET A 254 -7.51 -11.58 3.21
N HIS A 255 -7.84 -12.86 3.16
CA HIS A 255 -7.23 -13.90 3.98
C HIS A 255 -6.93 -15.13 3.12
N GLY A 256 -6.04 -15.99 3.60
CA GLY A 256 -5.68 -17.24 2.94
C GLY A 256 -4.54 -17.96 3.66
N SER A 257 -4.41 -19.24 3.39
CA SER A 257 -3.41 -20.09 4.03
C SER A 257 -2.14 -20.20 3.19
N HIS A 258 -0.96 -19.98 3.79
CA HIS A 258 0.34 -20.16 3.14
C HIS A 258 0.72 -21.64 3.08
N LEU A 259 0.16 -22.35 2.09
CA LEU A 259 0.24 -23.82 1.97
C LEU A 259 1.39 -24.32 1.09
N VAL A 260 1.84 -23.51 0.13
CA VAL A 260 2.93 -23.87 -0.79
C VAL A 260 4.03 -22.82 -0.69
N GLY A 261 5.29 -23.27 -0.72
CA GLY A 261 6.44 -22.38 -0.66
C GLY A 261 6.71 -21.65 -1.98
N GLY A 262 7.51 -20.59 -1.89
CA GLY A 262 8.00 -19.83 -3.05
C GLY A 262 7.64 -18.34 -3.01
N TRP A 263 6.55 -17.96 -2.40
CA TRP A 263 6.25 -16.55 -2.18
C TRP A 263 7.32 -15.94 -1.25
N LEU A 264 7.88 -14.81 -1.64
CA LEU A 264 9.07 -14.18 -1.01
C LEU A 264 10.29 -15.13 -0.86
N GLY A 265 10.29 -16.29 -1.51
CA GLY A 265 11.31 -17.32 -1.32
C GLY A 265 11.20 -18.11 -0.01
N LEU A 266 10.09 -17.98 0.69
CA LEU A 266 9.86 -18.62 1.98
C LEU A 266 9.29 -20.04 1.80
N PRO A 267 9.60 -20.97 2.72
CA PRO A 267 8.95 -22.28 2.78
C PRO A 267 7.49 -22.11 3.27
N PRO A 268 6.59 -23.09 3.00
CA PRO A 268 5.22 -23.01 3.45
C PRO A 268 5.15 -22.96 4.98
N SER A 269 4.35 -22.06 5.53
CA SER A 269 4.14 -21.96 6.97
C SER A 269 2.99 -22.83 7.47
N GLY A 270 2.06 -23.19 6.59
CA GLY A 270 0.84 -23.90 6.91
C GLY A 270 -0.17 -23.05 7.71
N LYS A 271 0.07 -21.73 7.83
CA LYS A 271 -0.77 -20.83 8.63
C LYS A 271 -1.73 -20.06 7.74
N GLU A 272 -2.92 -19.79 8.26
CA GLU A 272 -3.84 -18.81 7.74
C GLU A 272 -3.35 -17.40 8.10
N LEU A 273 -3.43 -16.48 7.13
CA LEU A 273 -2.97 -15.11 7.25
C LEU A 273 -4.08 -14.13 6.87
N GLU A 274 -4.09 -13.01 7.55
CA GLU A 274 -4.82 -11.81 7.15
C GLU A 274 -3.89 -10.87 6.38
N LEU A 275 -4.34 -10.40 5.22
CA LEU A 275 -3.55 -9.55 4.34
C LEU A 275 -4.13 -8.12 4.34
N ARG A 276 -3.36 -7.17 4.84
CA ARG A 276 -3.64 -5.75 4.74
C ARG A 276 -3.14 -5.26 3.39
N VAL A 277 -4.05 -4.84 2.52
CA VAL A 277 -3.73 -4.45 1.14
C VAL A 277 -4.52 -3.20 0.77
N MET A 278 -3.89 -2.32 0.03
CA MET A 278 -4.51 -1.15 -0.58
C MET A 278 -4.00 -1.03 -2.01
N ASP A 279 -4.92 -0.82 -2.94
CA ASP A 279 -4.68 -0.67 -4.37
C ASP A 279 -5.17 0.68 -4.86
N ILE A 280 -4.43 1.28 -5.79
CA ILE A 280 -4.94 2.34 -6.63
C ILE A 280 -4.78 1.90 -8.09
N TRP A 281 -5.89 1.88 -8.82
CA TRP A 281 -5.99 1.46 -10.20
C TRP A 281 -6.21 2.67 -11.09
N ARG A 282 -5.56 2.69 -12.26
CA ARG A 282 -5.83 3.69 -13.30
C ARG A 282 -6.27 3.01 -14.60
N ARG A 283 -7.44 3.42 -15.06
CA ARG A 283 -8.01 3.02 -16.35
C ARG A 283 -7.52 3.95 -17.48
N GLU A 284 -7.32 3.38 -18.64
CA GLU A 284 -7.10 4.12 -19.89
C GLU A 284 -7.91 3.47 -20.99
N GLY A 285 -8.85 4.23 -21.59
CA GLY A 285 -9.84 3.64 -22.48
C GLY A 285 -10.70 2.58 -21.77
N SER A 286 -10.69 1.36 -22.26
CA SER A 286 -11.45 0.22 -21.70
C SER A 286 -10.60 -0.74 -20.85
N LEU A 287 -9.33 -0.43 -20.59
CA LEU A 287 -8.40 -1.33 -19.91
C LEU A 287 -7.72 -0.65 -18.71
N LEU A 288 -7.30 -1.44 -17.74
CA LEU A 288 -6.44 -1.00 -16.65
C LEU A 288 -5.00 -0.86 -17.13
N LYS A 289 -4.40 0.30 -16.92
CA LYS A 289 -3.06 0.65 -17.42
C LYS A 289 -2.00 0.64 -16.34
N GLU A 290 -2.35 1.06 -15.12
CA GLU A 290 -1.43 1.17 -13.99
C GLU A 290 -2.12 0.76 -12.69
N ASN A 291 -1.36 0.15 -11.79
CA ASN A 291 -1.83 -0.23 -10.46
C ASN A 291 -0.71 0.00 -9.43
N TRP A 292 -0.98 0.78 -8.40
CA TRP A 292 -0.10 1.02 -7.25
C TRP A 292 -0.61 0.23 -6.06
N VAL A 293 0.24 -0.62 -5.50
CA VAL A 293 -0.17 -1.60 -4.47
C VAL A 293 0.68 -1.45 -3.22
N GLY A 294 0.01 -1.21 -2.09
CA GLY A 294 0.58 -1.35 -0.76
C GLY A 294 0.16 -2.68 -0.14
N ILE A 295 1.12 -3.45 0.36
CA ILE A 295 0.87 -4.70 1.10
C ILE A 295 1.72 -4.67 2.37
N ASP A 296 1.13 -4.98 3.52
CA ASP A 296 1.86 -5.11 4.78
C ASP A 296 2.63 -6.45 4.82
N ILE A 297 3.71 -6.52 4.03
CA ILE A 297 4.55 -7.72 3.85
C ILE A 297 5.13 -8.19 5.18
N ILE A 298 5.59 -7.26 6.03
CA ILE A 298 6.21 -7.61 7.31
C ILE A 298 5.17 -8.20 8.28
N HIS A 299 3.92 -7.69 8.26
CA HIS A 299 2.82 -8.29 9.01
C HIS A 299 2.53 -9.74 8.59
N MET A 300 2.51 -10.01 7.27
CA MET A 300 2.37 -11.37 6.77
C MET A 300 3.51 -12.28 7.24
N CYS A 301 4.77 -11.83 7.14
CA CYS A 301 5.92 -12.56 7.65
C CYS A 301 5.78 -12.87 9.15
N LYS A 302 5.33 -11.89 9.95
CA LYS A 302 5.10 -12.08 11.39
C LYS A 302 4.07 -13.17 11.68
N GLN A 303 2.96 -13.19 10.94
CA GLN A 303 1.94 -14.25 11.06
C GLN A 303 2.49 -15.62 10.65
N MET A 304 3.39 -15.69 9.68
CA MET A 304 4.11 -16.92 9.30
C MET A 304 5.06 -17.41 10.41
N GLY A 305 5.38 -16.57 11.39
CA GLY A 305 6.32 -16.85 12.47
C GLY A 305 7.73 -16.33 12.23
N LEU A 306 7.89 -15.41 11.25
CA LEU A 306 9.16 -14.79 10.90
C LEU A 306 9.19 -13.34 11.37
N ASP A 307 10.12 -13.00 12.25
CA ASP A 307 10.36 -11.61 12.64
C ASP A 307 11.43 -11.00 11.75
N VAL A 308 11.00 -10.21 10.76
CA VAL A 308 11.89 -9.61 9.75
C VAL A 308 12.89 -8.64 10.38
N PHE A 309 12.52 -7.93 11.46
CA PHE A 309 13.43 -7.02 12.15
C PHE A 309 14.50 -7.78 12.93
N GLU A 310 14.15 -8.88 13.60
CA GLU A 310 15.15 -9.74 14.25
C GLU A 310 16.04 -10.45 13.22
N MET A 311 15.49 -10.92 12.11
CA MET A 311 16.26 -11.48 11.00
C MET A 311 17.27 -10.45 10.45
N MET A 312 16.86 -9.19 10.30
CA MET A 312 17.74 -8.10 9.89
C MET A 312 18.92 -7.96 10.86
N LYS A 313 18.66 -7.84 12.17
CA LYS A 313 19.69 -7.70 13.19
C LYS A 313 20.68 -8.87 13.16
N LEU A 314 20.18 -10.09 13.09
CA LEU A 314 21.01 -11.30 13.06
C LEU A 314 21.83 -11.42 11.78
N THR A 315 21.25 -11.07 10.63
CA THR A 315 21.93 -11.19 9.33
C THR A 315 23.06 -10.17 9.17
N TYR A 316 22.89 -8.97 9.68
CA TYR A 316 23.80 -7.85 9.49
C TYR A 316 24.59 -7.46 10.76
N ASN A 317 24.43 -8.18 11.87
CA ASN A 317 25.09 -7.93 13.17
C ASN A 317 24.84 -6.50 13.71
N LEU A 318 23.57 -6.07 13.73
CA LEU A 318 23.13 -4.75 14.15
C LEU A 318 22.76 -4.71 15.63
#